data_5b3bbe69cbcc50aac8ac429ae7061bb5
#
_entry.id   5b3bbe69cbcc50aac8ac429ae7061bb5
#
_cell.length_a   1.000
_cell.length_b   1.000
_cell.length_c   1.000
_cell.angle_alpha   90.00
_cell.angle_beta   90.00
_cell.angle_gamma   90.00
#
_symmetry.space_group_name_H-M   'P 1'
#
loop_
_entity.id
_entity.type
_entity.pdbx_description
1 polymer ?
#
loop_
_entity_poly.entity_id
_entity_poly.type
_entity_poly.pdbx_seq_one_letter_code
_entity_poly.pdbx_strand_id
1 'polypeptide(L)'
;MQSTNQKIKNAILNSFLDKNTFEQNDEYAAKLIANTKDETMYNRILDEVQHCKSFTFAVAFIESGILNSLKTVLKDLNVQGRILTSTYLYFNKPQMFRELLKLPNVEIRVYEQNHGKFHAKGYLFQHEGY
;
A
#
# COMPACT_ATOMS: atom_id res chain seq x y z
N MET A 1 -28.99 -10.26 -7.76
CA MET A 1 -27.63 -10.12 -7.18
C MET A 1 -26.81 -9.25 -8.12
N GLN A 2 -26.26 -8.13 -7.66
CA GLN A 2 -25.40 -7.27 -8.51
C GLN A 2 -24.07 -7.98 -8.77
N SER A 3 -23.52 -7.84 -9.99
CA SER A 3 -22.19 -8.37 -10.30
C SER A 3 -21.10 -7.61 -9.51
N THR A 4 -19.96 -8.27 -9.25
CA THR A 4 -18.81 -7.65 -8.57
C THR A 4 -18.42 -6.32 -9.23
N ASN A 5 -18.37 -6.26 -10.56
CA ASN A 5 -18.07 -5.04 -11.29
C ASN A 5 -19.06 -3.90 -11.03
N GLN A 6 -20.36 -4.22 -10.86
CA GLN A 6 -21.36 -3.20 -10.56
C GLN A 6 -21.21 -2.67 -9.13
N LYS A 7 -20.89 -3.53 -8.16
CA LYS A 7 -20.62 -3.13 -6.78
C LYS A 7 -19.41 -2.19 -6.70
N ILE A 8 -18.29 -2.55 -7.33
CA ILE A 8 -17.10 -1.72 -7.40
C ILE A 8 -17.40 -0.37 -8.05
N LYS A 9 -18.12 -0.37 -9.19
CA LYS A 9 -18.52 0.87 -9.86
C LYS A 9 -19.37 1.76 -8.95
N ASN A 10 -20.33 1.21 -8.25
CA ASN A 10 -21.18 1.97 -7.33
C ASN A 10 -20.38 2.51 -6.13
N ALA A 11 -19.48 1.71 -5.56
CA ALA A 11 -18.58 2.16 -4.48
C ALA A 11 -17.71 3.34 -4.91
N ILE A 12 -17.11 3.28 -6.09
CA ILE A 12 -16.30 4.39 -6.64
C ILE A 12 -17.15 5.64 -6.87
N LEU A 13 -18.34 5.51 -7.46
CA LEU A 13 -19.22 6.63 -7.77
C LEU A 13 -19.77 7.32 -6.51
N ASN A 14 -20.03 6.57 -5.45
CA ASN A 14 -20.71 7.07 -4.26
C ASN A 14 -19.77 7.42 -3.11
N SER A 15 -18.53 6.94 -3.12
CA SER A 15 -17.62 7.01 -1.97
C SER A 15 -17.22 8.42 -1.51
N PHE A 16 -17.38 9.44 -2.34
CA PHE A 16 -17.10 10.83 -1.98
C PHE A 16 -18.27 11.80 -2.14
N LEU A 17 -19.41 11.35 -2.65
CA LEU A 17 -20.49 12.24 -3.08
C LEU A 17 -21.68 12.28 -2.13
N ASP A 18 -21.95 11.22 -1.38
CA ASP A 18 -23.09 11.20 -0.47
C ASP A 18 -22.89 10.22 0.70
N LYS A 19 -22.83 10.80 1.93
CA LYS A 19 -22.73 10.00 3.16
C LYS A 19 -23.98 9.19 3.46
N ASN A 20 -25.12 9.57 2.92
CA ASN A 20 -26.42 8.94 3.25
C ASN A 20 -26.71 7.72 2.36
N THR A 21 -26.03 7.60 1.21
CA THR A 21 -26.15 6.45 0.32
C THR A 21 -25.07 5.38 0.56
N PHE A 22 -24.21 5.61 1.55
CA PHE A 22 -23.11 4.73 1.87
C PHE A 22 -23.57 3.64 2.84
N GLU A 23 -23.73 2.42 2.34
CA GLU A 23 -23.92 1.26 3.20
C GLU A 23 -22.62 0.93 3.93
N GLN A 24 -22.59 1.06 5.25
CA GLN A 24 -21.40 0.85 6.08
C GLN A 24 -20.77 -0.54 5.99
N ASN A 25 -21.43 -1.48 5.34
CA ASN A 25 -21.00 -2.86 5.19
C ASN A 25 -20.61 -3.23 3.75
N ASP A 26 -20.43 -2.26 2.86
CA ASP A 26 -19.94 -2.56 1.52
C ASP A 26 -18.42 -2.80 1.55
N GLU A 27 -18.01 -4.02 1.29
CA GLU A 27 -16.59 -4.43 1.26
C GLU A 27 -15.73 -3.65 0.24
N TYR A 28 -16.39 -2.99 -0.73
CA TYR A 28 -15.74 -2.15 -1.74
C TYR A 28 -15.84 -0.65 -1.44
N ALA A 29 -16.35 -0.29 -0.28
CA ALA A 29 -16.53 1.10 0.08
C ALA A 29 -15.17 1.80 0.30
N ALA A 30 -15.01 2.99 -0.27
CA ALA A 30 -13.84 3.81 0.01
C ALA A 30 -13.88 4.34 1.45
N LYS A 31 -12.76 4.26 2.14
CA LYS A 31 -12.60 4.76 3.50
C LYS A 31 -11.53 5.86 3.53
N LEU A 32 -11.86 6.99 4.13
CA LEU A 32 -10.89 8.05 4.40
C LEU A 32 -10.10 7.73 5.68
N ILE A 33 -8.78 7.71 5.58
CA ILE A 33 -7.88 7.61 6.73
C ILE A 33 -7.26 8.98 6.96
N ALA A 34 -7.65 9.63 8.05
CA ALA A 34 -7.28 11.02 8.34
C ALA A 34 -6.02 11.19 9.21
N ASN A 35 -5.25 10.12 9.45
CA ASN A 35 -4.07 10.12 10.33
C ASN A 35 -4.37 10.73 11.72
N THR A 36 -5.45 10.28 12.34
CA THR A 36 -5.83 10.67 13.70
C THR A 36 -4.98 9.95 14.74
N LYS A 37 -5.17 10.28 16.02
CA LYS A 37 -4.50 9.60 17.13
C LYS A 37 -4.78 8.08 17.15
N ASP A 38 -5.98 7.69 16.79
CA ASP A 38 -6.46 6.31 16.88
C ASP A 38 -6.31 5.52 15.57
N GLU A 39 -6.19 6.20 14.43
CA GLU A 39 -6.05 5.57 13.12
C GLU A 39 -5.06 6.33 12.23
N THR A 40 -3.96 5.67 11.86
CA THR A 40 -2.96 6.23 10.95
C THR A 40 -2.82 5.37 9.70
N MET A 41 -2.48 5.99 8.58
CA MET A 41 -2.14 5.25 7.35
C MET A 41 -1.01 4.25 7.59
N TYR A 42 -0.04 4.61 8.43
CA TYR A 42 1.06 3.73 8.81
C TYR A 42 0.57 2.43 9.47
N ASN A 43 -0.25 2.53 10.51
CA ASN A 43 -0.79 1.36 11.21
C ASN A 43 -1.68 0.54 10.28
N ARG A 44 -2.47 1.19 9.43
CA ARG A 44 -3.33 0.51 8.46
C ARG A 44 -2.53 -0.29 7.43
N ILE A 45 -1.44 0.26 6.89
CA ILE A 45 -0.57 -0.46 5.95
C ILE A 45 0.06 -1.69 6.62
N LEU A 46 0.55 -1.57 7.85
CA LEU A 46 1.13 -2.71 8.57
C LEU A 46 0.10 -3.79 8.87
N ASP A 47 -1.11 -3.41 9.25
CA ASP A 47 -2.22 -4.32 9.49
C ASP A 47 -2.60 -5.08 8.21
N GLU A 48 -2.74 -4.39 7.07
CA GLU A 48 -3.02 -5.01 5.79
C GLU A 48 -1.92 -5.99 5.35
N VAL A 49 -0.64 -5.65 5.55
CA VAL A 49 0.48 -6.55 5.24
C VAL A 49 0.41 -7.83 6.07
N GLN A 50 -0.03 -7.76 7.32
CA GLN A 50 -0.16 -8.94 8.19
C GLN A 50 -1.25 -9.91 7.73
N HIS A 51 -2.28 -9.41 7.03
CA HIS A 51 -3.46 -10.20 6.69
C HIS A 51 -3.61 -10.50 5.19
N CYS A 52 -2.76 -9.90 4.33
CA CYS A 52 -2.82 -10.14 2.90
C CYS A 52 -1.99 -11.36 2.46
N LYS A 53 -2.28 -11.90 1.29
CA LYS A 53 -1.45 -12.90 0.59
C LYS A 53 -0.27 -12.26 -0.12
N SER A 54 -0.52 -11.12 -0.72
CA SER A 54 0.50 -10.35 -1.41
C SER A 54 0.22 -8.86 -1.37
N PHE A 55 1.28 -8.07 -1.52
CA PHE A 55 1.15 -6.62 -1.62
C PHE A 55 2.01 -6.05 -2.76
N THR A 56 1.59 -4.89 -3.26
CA THR A 56 2.38 -4.10 -4.21
C THR A 56 2.37 -2.65 -3.78
N PHE A 57 3.54 -2.09 -3.51
CA PHE A 57 3.72 -0.68 -3.17
C PHE A 57 4.38 0.06 -4.32
N ALA A 58 3.83 1.22 -4.68
CA ALA A 58 4.45 2.18 -5.59
C ALA A 58 4.68 3.47 -4.81
N VAL A 59 5.91 3.68 -4.33
CA VAL A 59 6.24 4.77 -3.39
C VAL A 59 7.54 5.46 -3.81
N ALA A 60 7.50 6.78 -3.95
CA ALA A 60 8.66 7.54 -4.40
C ALA A 60 9.86 7.45 -3.45
N PHE A 61 9.61 7.38 -2.14
CA PHE A 61 10.63 7.24 -1.10
C PHE A 61 10.08 6.48 0.10
N ILE A 62 10.99 5.89 0.89
CA ILE A 62 10.68 5.05 2.04
C ILE A 62 11.53 5.52 3.22
N GLU A 63 10.89 5.79 4.35
CA GLU A 63 11.58 6.11 5.59
C GLU A 63 12.13 4.87 6.30
N SER A 64 13.24 5.05 7.02
CA SER A 64 13.90 3.96 7.76
C SER A 64 13.00 3.33 8.83
N GLY A 65 12.14 4.11 9.48
CA GLY A 65 11.18 3.61 10.47
C GLY A 65 10.19 2.62 9.87
N ILE A 66 9.59 2.99 8.73
CA ILE A 66 8.65 2.12 7.99
C ILE A 66 9.36 0.84 7.54
N LEU A 67 10.56 0.94 7.02
CA LEU A 67 11.33 -0.21 6.57
C LEU A 67 11.62 -1.20 7.70
N ASN A 68 12.01 -0.71 8.88
CA ASN A 68 12.25 -1.56 10.05
C ASN A 68 10.96 -2.27 10.50
N SER A 69 9.83 -1.59 10.46
CA SER A 69 8.53 -2.18 10.79
C SER A 69 8.12 -3.26 9.78
N LEU A 70 8.32 -3.00 8.48
CA LEU A 70 8.09 -4.02 7.44
C LEU A 70 8.99 -5.24 7.64
N LYS A 71 10.26 -5.06 7.96
CA LYS A 71 11.17 -6.19 8.28
C LYS A 71 10.65 -7.03 9.43
N THR A 72 10.19 -6.38 10.50
CA THR A 72 9.66 -7.07 11.68
C THR A 72 8.41 -7.87 11.32
N VAL A 73 7.48 -7.25 10.61
CA VAL A 73 6.22 -7.90 10.21
C VAL A 73 6.46 -9.06 9.24
N LEU A 74 7.31 -8.88 8.23
CA LEU A 74 7.56 -9.87 7.19
C LEU A 74 8.47 -11.03 7.63
N LYS A 75 9.17 -10.89 8.75
CA LYS A 75 10.13 -11.91 9.22
C LYS A 75 9.50 -13.29 9.39
N ASP A 76 8.30 -13.33 9.94
CA ASP A 76 7.59 -14.55 10.31
C ASP A 76 6.40 -14.86 9.38
N LEU A 77 6.22 -14.06 8.32
CA LEU A 77 5.13 -14.19 7.38
C LEU A 77 5.61 -14.67 6.01
N ASN A 78 4.83 -15.55 5.38
CA ASN A 78 5.06 -15.98 4.00
C ASN A 78 4.25 -15.13 3.00
N VAL A 79 4.39 -13.81 3.10
CA VAL A 79 3.70 -12.84 2.23
C VAL A 79 4.60 -12.48 1.06
N GLN A 80 4.06 -12.48 -0.16
CA GLN A 80 4.76 -12.05 -1.36
C GLN A 80 4.63 -10.55 -1.54
N GLY A 81 5.74 -9.84 -1.70
CA GLY A 81 5.74 -8.40 -1.85
C GLY A 81 6.38 -7.91 -3.13
N ARG A 82 5.92 -6.77 -3.62
CA ARG A 82 6.57 -5.97 -4.67
C ARG A 82 6.65 -4.53 -4.23
N ILE A 83 7.83 -3.93 -4.36
CA ILE A 83 8.01 -2.51 -4.07
C ILE A 83 8.68 -1.85 -5.28
N LEU A 84 7.97 -0.90 -5.88
CA LEU A 84 8.52 0.05 -6.83
C LEU A 84 8.82 1.35 -6.09
N THR A 85 10.07 1.73 -6.02
CA THR A 85 10.52 3.00 -5.45
C THR A 85 11.34 3.78 -6.48
N SER A 86 11.91 4.93 -6.12
CA SER A 86 12.65 5.76 -7.07
C SER A 86 13.90 6.39 -6.47
N THR A 87 14.69 6.99 -7.34
CA THR A 87 15.80 7.88 -6.96
C THR A 87 15.35 9.35 -6.82
N TYR A 88 14.04 9.61 -6.67
CA TYR A 88 13.45 10.93 -6.66
C TYR A 88 14.09 11.86 -5.62
N LEU A 89 14.62 12.98 -6.09
CA LEU A 89 15.30 14.01 -5.28
C LEU A 89 16.34 13.46 -4.30
N TYR A 90 16.87 12.26 -4.54
CA TYR A 90 17.87 11.59 -3.67
C TYR A 90 17.42 11.40 -2.21
N PHE A 91 16.10 11.37 -1.95
CA PHE A 91 15.58 11.07 -0.60
C PHE A 91 15.92 9.66 -0.15
N ASN A 92 15.96 8.69 -1.07
CA ASN A 92 16.39 7.34 -0.80
C ASN A 92 17.92 7.26 -0.84
N LYS A 93 18.55 7.11 0.32
CA LYS A 93 20.00 6.93 0.45
C LYS A 93 20.41 5.52 0.00
N PRO A 94 21.66 5.29 -0.48
CA PRO A 94 22.13 3.95 -0.88
C PRO A 94 21.94 2.89 0.21
N GLN A 95 22.07 3.26 1.48
CA GLN A 95 21.83 2.38 2.62
C GLN A 95 20.38 1.86 2.64
N MET A 96 19.41 2.70 2.29
CA MET A 96 18.00 2.33 2.22
C MET A 96 17.76 1.21 1.22
N PHE A 97 18.34 1.31 0.02
CA PHE A 97 18.23 0.25 -1.00
C PHE A 97 18.85 -1.07 -0.54
N ARG A 98 20.00 -1.04 0.13
CA ARG A 98 20.61 -2.25 0.71
C ARG A 98 19.70 -2.91 1.75
N GLU A 99 19.02 -2.12 2.54
CA GLU A 99 18.09 -2.63 3.54
C GLU A 99 16.80 -3.17 2.92
N LEU A 100 16.29 -2.54 1.85
CA LEU A 100 15.14 -3.05 1.09
C LEU A 100 15.43 -4.43 0.49
N LEU A 101 16.62 -4.65 -0.05
CA LEU A 101 17.02 -5.92 -0.63
C LEU A 101 17.12 -7.08 0.40
N LYS A 102 17.10 -6.77 1.69
CA LYS A 102 17.08 -7.78 2.77
C LYS A 102 15.65 -8.18 3.18
N LEU A 103 14.61 -7.56 2.61
CA LEU A 103 13.23 -7.96 2.90
C LEU A 103 12.95 -9.37 2.37
N PRO A 104 12.41 -10.27 3.19
CA PRO A 104 12.08 -11.61 2.74
C PRO A 104 10.91 -11.59 1.75
N ASN A 105 10.99 -12.39 0.69
CA ASN A 105 9.92 -12.58 -0.30
C ASN A 105 9.43 -11.28 -0.97
N VAL A 106 10.28 -10.25 -1.08
CA VAL A 106 9.92 -8.96 -1.67
C VAL A 106 10.79 -8.66 -2.88
N GLU A 107 10.15 -8.49 -4.04
CA GLU A 107 10.77 -7.98 -5.25
C GLU A 107 10.91 -6.45 -5.17
N ILE A 108 12.12 -5.93 -5.36
CA ILE A 108 12.39 -4.49 -5.34
C ILE A 108 12.71 -4.03 -6.76
N ARG A 109 12.03 -2.98 -7.21
CA ARG A 109 12.34 -2.26 -8.44
C ARG A 109 12.56 -0.79 -8.15
N VAL A 110 13.52 -0.20 -8.85
CA VAL A 110 13.87 1.21 -8.73
C VAL A 110 13.58 1.91 -10.07
N TYR A 111 12.74 2.93 -10.02
CA TYR A 111 12.48 3.79 -11.16
C TYR A 111 13.58 4.87 -11.24
N GLU A 112 14.29 4.90 -12.34
CA GLU A 112 15.28 5.93 -12.60
C GLU A 112 14.64 7.16 -13.25
N GLN A 113 15.02 8.34 -12.79
CA GLN A 113 14.38 9.61 -13.20
C GLN A 113 14.65 10.04 -14.66
N ASN A 114 15.47 9.32 -15.38
CA ASN A 114 15.77 9.63 -16.78
C ASN A 114 14.55 9.62 -17.71
N HIS A 115 13.44 9.04 -17.27
CA HIS A 115 12.19 8.90 -18.02
C HIS A 115 11.02 9.72 -17.46
N GLY A 116 11.27 10.63 -16.52
CA GLY A 116 10.24 11.48 -15.93
C GLY A 116 10.23 11.45 -14.40
N LYS A 117 9.33 12.24 -13.79
CA LYS A 117 9.20 12.33 -12.33
C LYS A 117 8.32 11.20 -11.80
N PHE A 118 8.82 10.45 -10.83
CA PHE A 118 8.05 9.44 -10.12
C PHE A 118 7.77 9.93 -8.68
N HIS A 119 6.52 10.26 -8.39
CA HIS A 119 6.09 10.72 -7.07
C HIS A 119 4.84 9.96 -6.59
N ALA A 120 4.74 8.68 -6.92
CA ALA A 120 3.63 7.83 -6.52
C ALA A 120 3.64 7.57 -5.01
N LYS A 121 2.45 7.37 -4.47
CA LYS A 121 2.17 6.83 -3.13
C LYS A 121 0.93 5.95 -3.25
N GLY A 122 1.14 4.70 -3.61
CA GLY A 122 0.08 3.72 -3.81
C GLY A 122 0.39 2.41 -3.10
N TYR A 123 -0.62 1.81 -2.51
CA TYR A 123 -0.53 0.57 -1.76
C TYR A 123 -1.67 -0.34 -2.22
N LEU A 124 -1.34 -1.53 -2.68
CA LEU A 124 -2.30 -2.55 -3.11
C LEU A 124 -2.08 -3.80 -2.28
N PHE A 125 -3.15 -4.40 -1.81
CA PHE A 125 -3.14 -5.63 -1.03
C PHE A 125 -4.08 -6.64 -1.68
N GLN A 126 -3.64 -7.88 -1.78
CA GLN A 126 -4.45 -8.98 -2.29
C GLN A 126 -4.77 -9.92 -1.12
N HIS A 127 -6.04 -10.07 -0.81
CA HIS A 127 -6.57 -11.01 0.16
C HIS A 127 -7.08 -12.30 -0.48
N GLU A 128 -7.46 -13.29 0.33
CA GLU A 128 -8.12 -14.49 -0.19
C GLU A 128 -9.48 -14.12 -0.78
N GLY A 129 -9.75 -14.57 -1.99
CA GLY A 129 -11.04 -14.38 -2.65
C GLY A 129 -11.20 -13.10 -3.46
N TYR A 130 -10.16 -12.27 -3.59
CA TYR A 130 -10.21 -11.03 -4.38
C TYR A 130 -9.03 -10.94 -5.35
#